data_8a39aa3061813bc4ab09ca26d981f75e
#
_entry.id   8a39aa3061813bc4ab09ca26d981f75e
#
_cell.length_a   1.000
_cell.length_b   1.000
_cell.length_c   1.000
_cell.angle_alpha   90.00
_cell.angle_beta   90.00
_cell.angle_gamma   90.00
#
_symmetry.space_group_name_H-M   'P 1'
#
loop_
_entity.id
_entity.type
_entity.pdbx_description
1 polymer ?
#
loop_
_entity_poly.entity_id
_entity_poly.type
_entity_poly.pdbx_seq_one_letter_code
_entity_poly.pdbx_strand_id
1 'polypeptide(L)'
;MNMNKSKKEALLQAAKELFGECGYVETTFKKISDRAGVALGLLTHHYGNKEKLFLASGLDVLEHFLTKLREATADADSGFDAVMHFCKAYLDFSIDKNSNWRVLVRCSPYSDMKTKTDRDLMDSMFSQVHQLLETLIARGVNDGSLARVDSKATAQVIISLMVGANRTQVLTPYALPTLYSDVLDFVARSIKA
;
A
#
# COMPACT_ATOMS: atom_id res chain seq x y z
N MET A 1 -7.82 6.92 28.54
CA MET A 1 -7.86 6.27 27.22
C MET A 1 -9.17 5.48 27.14
N ASN A 2 -10.01 5.75 26.14
CA ASN A 2 -11.37 5.18 26.12
C ASN A 2 -11.30 3.69 25.72
N MET A 3 -11.73 2.79 26.62
CA MET A 3 -11.67 1.31 26.42
C MET A 3 -12.32 0.83 25.11
N ASN A 4 -13.31 1.58 24.60
CA ASN A 4 -14.01 1.24 23.36
C ASN A 4 -13.16 1.57 22.10
N LYS A 5 -12.33 2.63 22.16
CA LYS A 5 -11.38 2.98 21.10
C LYS A 5 -10.30 1.90 20.97
N SER A 6 -9.76 1.42 22.10
CA SER A 6 -8.79 0.33 22.13
C SER A 6 -9.32 -0.99 21.54
N LYS A 7 -10.58 -1.36 21.79
CA LYS A 7 -11.20 -2.57 21.23
C LYS A 7 -11.43 -2.48 19.72
N LYS A 8 -11.85 -1.32 19.23
CA LYS A 8 -12.01 -1.05 17.80
C LYS A 8 -10.67 -1.18 17.06
N GLU A 9 -9.62 -0.61 17.63
CA GLU A 9 -8.26 -0.70 17.09
C GLU A 9 -7.74 -2.15 17.08
N ALA A 10 -7.96 -2.92 18.15
CA ALA A 10 -7.61 -4.33 18.23
C ALA A 10 -8.32 -5.17 17.15
N LEU A 11 -9.60 -4.90 16.93
CA LEU A 11 -10.37 -5.57 15.86
C LEU A 11 -9.83 -5.23 14.47
N LEU A 12 -9.49 -3.96 14.21
CA LEU A 12 -8.93 -3.54 12.92
C LEU A 12 -7.55 -4.18 12.69
N GLN A 13 -6.71 -4.23 13.72
CA GLN A 13 -5.40 -4.85 13.63
C GLN A 13 -5.52 -6.36 13.34
N ALA A 14 -6.36 -7.08 14.08
CA ALA A 14 -6.63 -8.51 13.84
C ALA A 14 -7.20 -8.77 12.44
N ALA A 15 -8.03 -7.85 11.93
CA ALA A 15 -8.57 -7.93 10.58
C ALA A 15 -7.47 -7.78 9.52
N LYS A 16 -6.59 -6.78 9.66
CA LYS A 16 -5.44 -6.57 8.76
C LYS A 16 -4.54 -7.80 8.70
N GLU A 17 -4.21 -8.38 9.85
CA GLU A 17 -3.41 -9.59 9.95
C GLU A 17 -4.07 -10.76 9.21
N LEU A 18 -5.34 -11.07 9.51
CA LEU A 18 -6.05 -12.20 8.93
C LEU A 18 -6.32 -12.03 7.43
N PHE A 19 -6.67 -10.84 6.97
CA PHE A 19 -6.79 -10.57 5.53
C PHE A 19 -5.44 -10.76 4.81
N GLY A 20 -4.35 -10.34 5.43
CA GLY A 20 -3.00 -10.54 4.89
C GLY A 20 -2.52 -12.00 4.95
N GLU A 21 -2.92 -12.78 5.95
CA GLU A 21 -2.56 -14.20 6.11
C GLU A 21 -3.38 -15.12 5.21
N CYS A 22 -4.71 -15.00 5.25
CA CYS A 22 -5.65 -15.93 4.68
C CYS A 22 -6.35 -15.42 3.41
N GLY A 23 -6.27 -14.12 3.13
CA GLY A 23 -7.05 -13.47 2.07
C GLY A 23 -8.49 -13.15 2.48
N TYR A 24 -9.22 -12.49 1.55
CA TYR A 24 -10.58 -12.02 1.84
C TYR A 24 -11.56 -13.15 2.11
N VAL A 25 -11.56 -14.19 1.27
CA VAL A 25 -12.59 -15.26 1.31
C VAL A 25 -12.53 -16.03 2.63
N GLU A 26 -11.33 -16.45 3.04
CA GLU A 26 -11.12 -17.32 4.20
C GLU A 26 -11.18 -16.57 5.55
N THR A 27 -11.17 -15.25 5.54
CA THR A 27 -11.30 -14.42 6.73
C THR A 27 -12.77 -14.29 7.14
N THR A 28 -13.08 -14.61 8.39
CA THR A 28 -14.43 -14.50 8.95
C THR A 28 -14.45 -13.59 10.17
N PHE A 29 -15.61 -13.00 10.48
CA PHE A 29 -15.81 -12.19 11.69
C PHE A 29 -15.48 -12.95 12.96
N LYS A 30 -15.80 -14.26 12.99
CA LYS A 30 -15.45 -15.11 14.14
C LYS A 30 -13.95 -15.20 14.33
N LYS A 31 -13.18 -15.51 13.27
CA LYS A 31 -11.70 -15.57 13.34
C LYS A 31 -11.11 -14.23 13.84
N ILE A 32 -11.65 -13.10 13.36
CA ILE A 32 -11.18 -11.77 13.75
C ILE A 32 -11.49 -11.49 15.22
N SER A 33 -12.71 -11.79 15.70
CA SER A 33 -13.12 -11.63 17.08
C SER A 33 -12.25 -12.47 18.02
N ASP A 34 -12.02 -13.73 17.65
CA ASP A 34 -11.19 -14.66 18.42
C ASP A 34 -9.73 -14.16 18.50
N ARG A 35 -9.14 -13.70 17.37
CA ARG A 35 -7.79 -13.13 17.30
C ARG A 35 -7.65 -11.86 18.13
N ALA A 36 -8.64 -10.97 18.10
CA ALA A 36 -8.65 -9.71 18.82
C ALA A 36 -8.96 -9.85 20.31
N GLY A 37 -9.47 -11.00 20.75
CA GLY A 37 -10.00 -11.17 22.10
C GLY A 37 -11.22 -10.28 22.41
N VAL A 38 -12.04 -9.99 21.38
CA VAL A 38 -13.18 -9.06 21.47
C VAL A 38 -14.45 -9.77 21.02
N ALA A 39 -15.56 -9.51 21.72
CA ALA A 39 -16.85 -10.13 21.42
C ALA A 39 -17.32 -9.83 19.99
N LEU A 40 -17.83 -10.86 19.28
CA LEU A 40 -18.34 -10.78 17.91
C LEU A 40 -19.38 -9.66 17.72
N GLY A 41 -20.28 -9.46 18.67
CA GLY A 41 -21.29 -8.39 18.61
C GLY A 41 -20.69 -7.00 18.51
N LEU A 42 -19.52 -6.78 19.14
CA LEU A 42 -18.84 -5.49 19.12
C LEU A 42 -18.21 -5.24 17.72
N LEU A 43 -17.70 -6.28 17.06
CA LEU A 43 -17.19 -6.20 15.70
C LEU A 43 -18.31 -5.81 14.73
N THR A 44 -19.47 -6.50 14.79
CA THR A 44 -20.64 -6.16 13.98
C THR A 44 -21.13 -4.74 14.25
N HIS A 45 -21.12 -4.31 15.50
CA HIS A 45 -21.50 -2.93 15.88
C HIS A 45 -20.58 -1.88 15.26
N HIS A 46 -19.24 -2.11 15.25
CA HIS A 46 -18.28 -1.12 14.74
C HIS A 46 -18.18 -1.08 13.21
N TYR A 47 -18.27 -2.23 12.56
CA TYR A 47 -17.95 -2.34 11.13
C TYR A 47 -19.12 -2.83 10.27
N GLY A 48 -20.21 -3.32 10.88
CA GLY A 48 -21.39 -3.81 10.16
C GLY A 48 -21.14 -5.14 9.45
N ASN A 49 -20.33 -5.16 8.39
CA ASN A 49 -20.06 -6.35 7.59
C ASN A 49 -18.59 -6.49 7.20
N LYS A 50 -18.23 -7.65 6.62
CA LYS A 50 -16.85 -7.98 6.24
C LYS A 50 -16.29 -7.05 5.16
N GLU A 51 -17.10 -6.60 4.22
CA GLU A 51 -16.69 -5.67 3.16
C GLU A 51 -16.28 -4.31 3.75
N LYS A 52 -17.07 -3.77 4.67
CA LYS A 52 -16.75 -2.51 5.36
C LYS A 52 -15.50 -2.60 6.24
N LEU A 53 -15.31 -3.74 6.90
CA LEU A 53 -14.09 -3.99 7.68
C LEU A 53 -12.87 -4.13 6.76
N PHE A 54 -13.02 -4.80 5.62
CA PHE A 54 -11.95 -4.89 4.62
C PHE A 54 -11.59 -3.52 4.04
N LEU A 55 -12.59 -2.71 3.70
CA LEU A 55 -12.39 -1.31 3.29
C LEU A 55 -11.61 -0.53 4.35
N ALA A 56 -12.05 -0.57 5.60
CA ALA A 56 -11.38 0.11 6.71
C ALA A 56 -9.93 -0.36 6.87
N SER A 57 -9.68 -1.66 6.72
CA SER A 57 -8.34 -2.26 6.79
C SER A 57 -7.44 -1.76 5.65
N GLY A 58 -7.95 -1.72 4.42
CA GLY A 58 -7.20 -1.25 3.26
C GLY A 58 -6.90 0.25 3.33
N LEU A 59 -7.88 1.07 3.72
CA LEU A 59 -7.71 2.51 3.88
C LEU A 59 -6.66 2.85 4.95
N ASP A 60 -6.70 2.19 6.09
CA ASP A 60 -5.73 2.38 7.18
C ASP A 60 -4.29 2.05 6.72
N VAL A 61 -4.11 0.96 5.97
CA VAL A 61 -2.81 0.60 5.41
C VAL A 61 -2.34 1.62 4.37
N LEU A 62 -3.24 2.06 3.47
CA LEU A 62 -2.91 3.03 2.43
C LEU A 62 -2.59 4.42 3.00
N GLU A 63 -3.31 4.88 4.03
CA GLU A 63 -3.03 6.15 4.71
C GLU A 63 -1.64 6.14 5.35
N HIS A 64 -1.31 5.06 6.06
CA HIS A 64 0.01 4.87 6.64
C HIS A 64 1.10 4.82 5.56
N PHE A 65 0.87 4.08 4.49
CA PHE A 65 1.78 3.98 3.35
C PHE A 65 2.03 5.35 2.70
N LEU A 66 0.97 6.10 2.40
CA LEU A 66 1.09 7.42 1.78
C LEU A 66 1.84 8.42 2.68
N THR A 67 1.62 8.32 4.00
CA THR A 67 2.39 9.11 4.99
C THR A 67 3.87 8.78 4.90
N LYS A 68 4.25 7.50 4.87
CA LYS A 68 5.64 7.07 4.74
C LYS A 68 6.30 7.52 3.44
N LEU A 69 5.58 7.47 2.33
CA LEU A 69 6.08 7.97 1.05
C LEU A 69 6.34 9.48 1.09
N ARG A 70 5.42 10.26 1.67
CA ARG A 70 5.59 11.71 1.82
C ARG A 70 6.76 12.06 2.74
N GLU A 71 6.89 11.39 3.88
CA GLU A 71 8.02 11.56 4.80
C GLU A 71 9.35 11.27 4.09
N ALA A 72 9.46 10.16 3.36
CA ALA A 72 10.69 9.76 2.69
C ALA A 72 11.12 10.73 1.57
N THR A 73 10.19 11.45 0.96
CA THR A 73 10.44 12.32 -0.20
C THR A 73 10.54 13.81 0.15
N ALA A 74 10.25 14.19 1.41
CA ALA A 74 10.11 15.58 1.82
C ALA A 74 11.41 16.38 1.67
N ASP A 75 12.54 15.81 2.10
CA ASP A 75 13.84 16.48 2.18
C ASP A 75 14.80 16.06 1.04
N ALA A 76 14.26 15.58 -0.09
CA ALA A 76 15.09 15.18 -1.22
C ALA A 76 15.71 16.39 -1.94
N ASP A 77 17.01 16.32 -2.24
CA ASP A 77 17.77 17.43 -2.84
C ASP A 77 17.33 17.72 -4.28
N SER A 78 16.97 16.68 -5.04
CA SER A 78 16.54 16.78 -6.43
C SER A 78 15.26 15.98 -6.68
N GLY A 79 14.63 16.19 -7.85
CA GLY A 79 13.52 15.37 -8.27
C GLY A 79 13.93 13.91 -8.51
N PHE A 80 15.16 13.66 -9.01
CA PHE A 80 15.69 12.29 -9.13
C PHE A 80 15.79 11.60 -7.76
N ASP A 81 16.37 12.27 -6.76
CA ASP A 81 16.48 11.71 -5.41
C ASP A 81 15.12 11.47 -4.80
N ALA A 82 14.16 12.38 -5.02
CA ALA A 82 12.78 12.22 -4.56
C ALA A 82 12.11 10.98 -5.15
N VAL A 83 12.28 10.73 -6.45
CA VAL A 83 11.75 9.52 -7.11
C VAL A 83 12.43 8.26 -6.56
N MET A 84 13.74 8.28 -6.37
CA MET A 84 14.47 7.13 -5.81
C MET A 84 14.09 6.87 -4.35
N HIS A 85 13.91 7.90 -3.53
CA HIS A 85 13.41 7.78 -2.16
C HIS A 85 12.00 7.21 -2.13
N PHE A 86 11.12 7.67 -3.05
CA PHE A 86 9.78 7.10 -3.20
C PHE A 86 9.84 5.61 -3.50
N CYS A 87 10.60 5.18 -4.52
CA CYS A 87 10.71 3.78 -4.91
C CYS A 87 11.26 2.92 -3.77
N LYS A 88 12.31 3.40 -3.09
CA LYS A 88 12.88 2.71 -1.93
C LYS A 88 11.87 2.57 -0.80
N ALA A 89 11.20 3.65 -0.41
CA ALA A 89 10.21 3.65 0.66
C ALA A 89 9.02 2.73 0.34
N TYR A 90 8.59 2.69 -0.95
CA TYR A 90 7.56 1.76 -1.43
C TYR A 90 7.95 0.30 -1.18
N LEU A 91 9.16 -0.08 -1.61
CA LEU A 91 9.64 -1.45 -1.48
C LEU A 91 9.91 -1.82 -0.01
N ASP A 92 10.51 -0.93 0.76
CA ASP A 92 10.78 -1.15 2.21
C ASP A 92 9.47 -1.35 2.99
N PHE A 93 8.45 -0.51 2.73
CA PHE A 93 7.14 -0.65 3.37
C PHE A 93 6.48 -2.00 3.06
N SER A 94 6.70 -2.51 1.86
CA SER A 94 6.07 -3.74 1.40
C SER A 94 6.60 -5.00 2.11
N ILE A 95 7.82 -4.98 2.61
CA ILE A 95 8.46 -6.09 3.36
C ILE A 95 8.45 -5.87 4.87
N ASP A 96 8.11 -4.69 5.34
CA ASP A 96 7.94 -4.45 6.78
C ASP A 96 6.76 -5.27 7.32
N LYS A 97 7.05 -6.14 8.28
CA LYS A 97 6.05 -7.03 8.90
C LYS A 97 4.93 -6.26 9.61
N ASN A 98 5.22 -5.03 10.06
CA ASN A 98 4.27 -4.19 10.78
C ASN A 98 3.37 -3.35 9.86
N SER A 99 3.71 -3.27 8.57
CA SER A 99 2.98 -2.47 7.59
C SER A 99 1.58 -3.02 7.27
N ASN A 100 1.36 -4.32 7.51
CA ASN A 100 0.17 -5.05 7.06
C ASN A 100 -0.07 -4.99 5.53
N TRP A 101 0.96 -4.69 4.74
CA TRP A 101 0.89 -4.53 3.28
C TRP A 101 0.27 -5.72 2.55
N ARG A 102 0.42 -6.93 3.12
CA ARG A 102 -0.15 -8.16 2.56
C ARG A 102 -1.66 -8.10 2.36
N VAL A 103 -2.39 -7.25 3.10
CA VAL A 103 -3.82 -7.01 2.87
C VAL A 103 -4.06 -6.57 1.42
N LEU A 104 -3.26 -5.62 0.93
CA LEU A 104 -3.40 -5.05 -0.41
C LEU A 104 -2.84 -5.95 -1.51
N VAL A 105 -1.90 -6.85 -1.17
CA VAL A 105 -1.30 -7.79 -2.13
C VAL A 105 -2.17 -9.02 -2.35
N ARG A 106 -2.78 -9.56 -1.28
CA ARG A 106 -3.58 -10.79 -1.31
C ARG A 106 -5.04 -10.57 -1.61
N CYS A 107 -5.56 -9.37 -1.34
CA CYS A 107 -6.95 -9.04 -1.55
C CYS A 107 -7.05 -7.96 -2.63
N SER A 108 -8.03 -8.08 -3.50
CA SER A 108 -8.26 -7.09 -4.57
C SER A 108 -9.51 -6.28 -4.27
N PRO A 109 -9.42 -4.94 -4.14
CA PRO A 109 -10.60 -4.12 -4.00
C PRO A 109 -11.55 -4.23 -5.20
N TYR A 110 -11.04 -4.59 -6.37
CA TYR A 110 -11.84 -4.71 -7.59
C TYR A 110 -12.65 -6.00 -7.67
N SER A 111 -12.15 -7.11 -7.10
CA SER A 111 -12.85 -8.40 -7.08
C SER A 111 -13.54 -8.68 -5.76
N ASP A 112 -12.99 -8.20 -4.64
CA ASP A 112 -13.46 -8.55 -3.30
C ASP A 112 -14.48 -7.56 -2.74
N MET A 113 -14.53 -6.32 -3.26
CA MET A 113 -15.54 -5.31 -2.92
C MET A 113 -16.65 -5.29 -3.96
N LYS A 114 -17.91 -5.46 -3.51
CA LYS A 114 -19.10 -5.44 -4.36
C LYS A 114 -19.67 -4.03 -4.53
N THR A 115 -19.57 -3.22 -3.50
CA THR A 115 -20.13 -1.87 -3.47
C THR A 115 -19.28 -0.90 -4.27
N LYS A 116 -19.89 -0.26 -5.29
CA LYS A 116 -19.19 0.71 -6.15
C LYS A 116 -18.54 1.85 -5.35
N THR A 117 -19.26 2.43 -4.42
CA THR A 117 -18.76 3.52 -3.56
C THR A 117 -17.51 3.12 -2.78
N ASP A 118 -17.43 1.89 -2.31
CA ASP A 118 -16.27 1.39 -1.55
C ASP A 118 -15.05 1.20 -2.47
N ARG A 119 -15.27 0.74 -3.71
CA ARG A 119 -14.22 0.68 -4.74
C ARG A 119 -13.72 2.07 -5.11
N ASP A 120 -14.64 3.02 -5.36
CA ASP A 120 -14.31 4.40 -5.73
C ASP A 120 -13.47 5.08 -4.63
N LEU A 121 -13.73 4.78 -3.35
CA LEU A 121 -12.94 5.30 -2.24
C LEU A 121 -11.52 4.70 -2.21
N MET A 122 -11.39 3.40 -2.43
CA MET A 122 -10.06 2.76 -2.55
C MET A 122 -9.29 3.28 -3.76
N ASP A 123 -9.95 3.46 -4.90
CA ASP A 123 -9.36 4.05 -6.11
C ASP A 123 -8.83 5.46 -5.86
N SER A 124 -9.59 6.27 -5.13
CA SER A 124 -9.18 7.62 -4.74
C SER A 124 -7.89 7.61 -3.91
N MET A 125 -7.73 6.65 -3.00
CA MET A 125 -6.51 6.51 -2.19
C MET A 125 -5.32 6.02 -3.02
N PHE A 126 -5.50 5.03 -3.90
CA PHE A 126 -4.45 4.59 -4.81
C PHE A 126 -4.02 5.71 -5.79
N SER A 127 -4.98 6.51 -6.26
CA SER A 127 -4.70 7.65 -7.13
C SER A 127 -3.76 8.67 -6.48
N GLN A 128 -3.83 8.87 -5.17
CA GLN A 128 -2.91 9.78 -4.46
C GLN A 128 -1.45 9.30 -4.51
N VAL A 129 -1.22 7.98 -4.50
CA VAL A 129 0.13 7.41 -4.65
C VAL A 129 0.69 7.71 -6.05
N HIS A 130 -0.14 7.55 -7.09
CA HIS A 130 0.24 7.89 -8.47
C HIS A 130 0.51 9.38 -8.63
N GLN A 131 -0.37 10.24 -8.10
CA GLN A 131 -0.22 11.70 -8.18
C GLN A 131 1.04 12.20 -7.46
N LEU A 132 1.37 11.60 -6.31
CA LEU A 132 2.61 11.93 -5.61
C LEU A 132 3.81 11.64 -6.52
N LEU A 133 3.94 10.43 -7.08
CA LEU A 133 5.05 10.08 -7.94
C LEU A 133 5.10 10.93 -9.22
N GLU A 134 3.95 11.19 -9.86
CA GLU A 134 3.85 12.08 -11.01
C GLU A 134 4.42 13.48 -10.69
N THR A 135 4.08 14.03 -9.53
CA THR A 135 4.59 15.33 -9.07
C THR A 135 6.11 15.31 -8.86
N LEU A 136 6.65 14.23 -8.29
CA LEU A 136 8.10 14.08 -8.07
C LEU A 136 8.86 13.96 -9.40
N ILE A 137 8.33 13.23 -10.37
CA ILE A 137 8.90 13.12 -11.72
C ILE A 137 8.86 14.47 -12.42
N ALA A 138 7.71 15.19 -12.38
CA ALA A 138 7.61 16.52 -12.96
C ALA A 138 8.63 17.51 -12.35
N ARG A 139 8.87 17.42 -11.02
CA ARG A 139 9.94 18.17 -10.36
C ARG A 139 11.30 17.85 -10.98
N GLY A 140 11.64 16.57 -11.15
CA GLY A 140 12.94 16.15 -11.68
C GLY A 140 13.17 16.51 -13.16
N VAL A 141 12.10 16.51 -13.97
CA VAL A 141 12.16 17.05 -15.33
C VAL A 141 12.42 18.57 -15.31
N ASN A 142 11.79 19.29 -14.39
CA ASN A 142 11.91 20.74 -14.30
C ASN A 142 13.27 21.20 -13.72
N ASP A 143 13.84 20.46 -12.77
CA ASP A 143 15.15 20.77 -12.20
C ASP A 143 16.32 20.18 -13.00
N GLY A 144 16.02 19.40 -14.06
CA GLY A 144 17.01 18.82 -14.97
C GLY A 144 17.70 17.56 -14.42
N SER A 145 17.26 17.04 -13.27
CA SER A 145 17.81 15.81 -12.69
C SER A 145 17.25 14.53 -13.34
N LEU A 146 16.11 14.64 -14.05
CA LEU A 146 15.52 13.59 -14.84
C LEU A 146 15.52 13.92 -16.33
N ALA A 147 15.61 12.88 -17.13
CA ALA A 147 15.42 12.98 -18.58
C ALA A 147 14.03 13.55 -18.91
N ARG A 148 13.88 14.16 -20.09
CA ARG A 148 12.58 14.66 -20.56
C ARG A 148 11.65 13.50 -20.86
N VAL A 149 10.75 13.21 -19.92
CA VAL A 149 9.76 12.14 -19.99
C VAL A 149 8.36 12.67 -19.72
N ASP A 150 7.33 11.96 -20.17
CA ASP A 150 5.96 12.19 -19.72
C ASP A 150 5.81 11.72 -18.28
N SER A 151 5.56 12.65 -17.35
CA SER A 151 5.54 12.36 -15.92
C SER A 151 4.44 11.39 -15.52
N LYS A 152 3.27 11.46 -16.15
CA LYS A 152 2.14 10.59 -15.86
C LYS A 152 2.36 9.17 -16.36
N ALA A 153 2.80 9.02 -17.60
CA ALA A 153 3.11 7.71 -18.20
C ALA A 153 4.26 7.03 -17.44
N THR A 154 5.31 7.81 -17.10
CA THR A 154 6.47 7.30 -16.35
C THR A 154 6.07 6.86 -14.94
N ALA A 155 5.24 7.63 -14.24
CA ALA A 155 4.70 7.24 -12.93
C ALA A 155 3.92 5.92 -13.01
N GLN A 156 3.07 5.77 -14.03
CA GLN A 156 2.31 4.53 -14.24
C GLN A 156 3.24 3.32 -14.45
N VAL A 157 4.29 3.47 -15.27
CA VAL A 157 5.25 2.38 -15.52
C VAL A 157 6.01 2.01 -14.25
N ILE A 158 6.53 2.99 -13.52
CA ILE A 158 7.27 2.75 -12.27
C ILE A 158 6.37 2.05 -11.24
N ILE A 159 5.14 2.52 -11.03
CA ILE A 159 4.23 1.87 -10.07
C ILE A 159 3.89 0.45 -10.51
N SER A 160 3.67 0.21 -11.81
CA SER A 160 3.43 -1.14 -12.32
C SER A 160 4.61 -2.08 -12.05
N LEU A 161 5.84 -1.58 -12.21
CA LEU A 161 7.06 -2.31 -11.88
C LEU A 161 7.15 -2.61 -10.36
N MET A 162 6.88 -1.61 -9.49
CA MET A 162 6.87 -1.80 -8.03
C MET A 162 5.82 -2.84 -7.61
N VAL A 163 4.61 -2.76 -8.16
CA VAL A 163 3.53 -3.73 -7.88
C VAL A 163 3.94 -5.14 -8.32
N GLY A 164 4.52 -5.30 -9.51
CA GLY A 164 5.01 -6.57 -10.03
C GLY A 164 6.10 -7.18 -9.15
N ALA A 165 7.13 -6.38 -8.83
CA ALA A 165 8.24 -6.79 -7.97
C ALA A 165 7.75 -7.22 -6.58
N ASN A 166 6.87 -6.44 -5.98
CA ASN A 166 6.27 -6.73 -4.69
C ASN A 166 5.49 -8.05 -4.70
N ARG A 167 4.60 -8.24 -5.68
CA ARG A 167 3.85 -9.50 -5.81
C ARG A 167 4.79 -10.69 -5.97
N THR A 168 5.83 -10.57 -6.78
CA THR A 168 6.84 -11.61 -6.97
C THR A 168 7.54 -11.92 -5.64
N GLN A 169 8.02 -10.90 -4.93
CA GLN A 169 8.72 -11.06 -3.66
C GLN A 169 7.86 -11.68 -2.56
N VAL A 170 6.59 -11.29 -2.46
CA VAL A 170 5.70 -11.67 -1.35
C VAL A 170 4.96 -12.98 -1.61
N LEU A 171 4.63 -13.29 -2.87
CA LEU A 171 3.72 -14.38 -3.21
C LEU A 171 4.38 -15.56 -3.94
N THR A 172 5.66 -15.45 -4.32
CA THR A 172 6.31 -16.50 -5.09
C THR A 172 7.59 -17.01 -4.43
N PRO A 173 7.94 -18.30 -4.60
CA PRO A 173 9.15 -18.86 -4.04
C PRO A 173 10.41 -18.62 -4.90
N TYR A 174 10.27 -18.00 -6.08
CA TYR A 174 11.37 -17.83 -7.05
C TYR A 174 11.88 -16.38 -7.14
N ALA A 175 11.45 -15.50 -6.24
CA ALA A 175 12.00 -14.15 -6.18
C ALA A 175 13.50 -14.19 -5.87
N LEU A 176 14.30 -13.48 -6.66
CA LEU A 176 15.72 -13.33 -6.40
C LEU A 176 15.91 -12.46 -5.14
N PRO A 177 16.91 -12.74 -4.30
CA PRO A 177 17.23 -11.89 -3.15
C PRO A 177 17.55 -10.44 -3.52
N THR A 178 18.04 -10.22 -4.74
CA THR A 178 18.43 -8.91 -5.29
C THR A 178 17.28 -8.17 -5.99
N LEU A 179 16.07 -8.78 -6.10
CA LEU A 179 14.99 -8.24 -6.91
C LEU A 179 14.72 -6.74 -6.65
N TYR A 180 14.70 -6.32 -5.39
CA TYR A 180 14.38 -4.93 -5.06
C TYR A 180 15.51 -3.97 -5.40
N SER A 181 16.78 -4.36 -5.18
CA SER A 181 17.92 -3.57 -5.63
C SER A 181 17.99 -3.47 -7.14
N ASP A 182 17.74 -4.59 -7.85
CA ASP A 182 17.74 -4.61 -9.31
C ASP A 182 16.63 -3.71 -9.90
N VAL A 183 15.47 -3.67 -9.26
CA VAL A 183 14.37 -2.78 -9.63
C VAL A 183 14.75 -1.31 -9.43
N LEU A 184 15.37 -0.96 -8.29
CA LEU A 184 15.84 0.40 -8.03
C LEU A 184 16.89 0.83 -9.07
N ASP A 185 17.85 -0.02 -9.36
CA ASP A 185 18.88 0.24 -10.36
C ASP A 185 18.30 0.37 -11.78
N PHE A 186 17.28 -0.43 -12.11
CA PHE A 186 16.59 -0.32 -13.38
C PHE A 186 15.86 1.01 -13.52
N VAL A 187 15.11 1.42 -12.48
CA VAL A 187 14.41 2.71 -12.46
C VAL A 187 15.42 3.85 -12.58
N ALA A 188 16.49 3.86 -11.77
CA ALA A 188 17.51 4.90 -11.80
C ALA A 188 18.09 5.09 -13.19
N ARG A 189 18.49 3.99 -13.87
CA ARG A 189 19.05 4.04 -15.24
C ARG A 189 18.04 4.49 -16.29
N SER A 190 16.75 4.22 -16.06
CA SER A 190 15.70 4.51 -17.04
C SER A 190 15.25 5.96 -17.05
N ILE A 191 15.45 6.68 -15.94
CA ILE A 191 14.92 8.05 -15.77
C ILE A 191 16.01 9.13 -15.62
N LYS A 192 17.27 8.75 -15.41
CA LYS A 192 18.35 9.70 -15.19
C LYS A 192 18.60 10.53 -16.46
N ALA A 193 18.85 11.84 -16.29
CA ALA A 193 19.22 12.77 -17.34
C ALA A 193 20.61 12.48 -17.91
#